data_f89487e390066cbb37b62a26bed47ce9
#
_entry.id   f89487e390066cbb37b62a26bed47ce9
#
_cell.length_a   1.000
_cell.length_b   1.000
_cell.length_c   1.000
_cell.angle_alpha   90.00
_cell.angle_beta   90.00
_cell.angle_gamma   90.00
#
_symmetry.space_group_name_H-M   'P 1'
#
loop_
_entity.id
_entity.type
_entity.pdbx_description
1 polymer ?
#
loop_
_entity_poly.entity_id
_entity_poly.type
_entity_poly.pdbx_seq_one_letter_code
_entity_poly.pdbx_strand_id
1 'polypeptide(L)'
;MINKFQSYVDNIQESDKKKLLILPLIILVVMQIIGFFLGMASVFIVSFISIIKHKTIGFEAFLSGTSSINLITYTLILFFTILLIKQNTGNKLSEIGINGENGIKYFCYGSLVGIVMATIVFLLLFFSNSILVEMNENIIYVDIFKVFIVFFVLALGDQILMRNYFLTFFTKIMGIRNSTILISFISVLIFLIAKGFKILDIKALLFFLNIFLGYMLYSLIYYFYGNMWLVVGISTLNNFFQTMVFGSKLDILYAINPLFKLRIIENTIILNGGNYGFEGGIFYTILYLIGVLFMLYKINSEKVVERNIKLN
;
A
#
# COMPACT_ATOMS: atom_id res chain seq x y z
N MET A 1 -8.45 22.49 -5.17
CA MET A 1 -8.30 21.19 -4.47
C MET A 1 -6.99 21.09 -3.68
N ILE A 2 -5.89 21.56 -4.23
CA ILE A 2 -4.56 21.59 -3.58
C ILE A 2 -4.57 22.32 -2.23
N ASN A 3 -5.42 23.34 -2.07
CA ASN A 3 -5.52 24.16 -0.85
C ASN A 3 -5.85 23.35 0.43
N LYS A 4 -6.57 22.23 0.30
CA LYS A 4 -6.91 21.36 1.46
C LYS A 4 -5.68 20.63 1.99
N PHE A 5 -4.83 20.09 1.13
CA PHE A 5 -3.56 19.50 1.54
C PHE A 5 -2.62 20.55 2.14
N GLN A 6 -2.56 21.77 1.53
CA GLN A 6 -1.72 22.85 2.03
C GLN A 6 -2.12 23.26 3.46
N SER A 7 -3.42 23.30 3.78
CA SER A 7 -3.87 23.59 5.15
C SER A 7 -3.36 22.57 6.16
N TYR A 8 -3.24 21.29 5.78
CA TYR A 8 -2.65 20.27 6.67
C TYR A 8 -1.16 20.51 6.93
N VAL A 9 -0.43 20.95 5.89
CA VAL A 9 0.99 21.30 6.01
C VAL A 9 1.18 22.51 6.92
N ASP A 10 0.32 23.52 6.80
CA ASP A 10 0.41 24.76 7.57
C ASP A 10 0.12 24.51 9.07
N ASN A 11 -0.75 23.57 9.39
CA ASN A 11 -1.10 23.18 10.76
C ASN A 11 0.03 22.49 11.55
N ILE A 12 1.11 22.04 10.89
CA ILE A 12 2.24 21.41 11.58
C ILE A 12 3.03 22.45 12.34
N GLN A 13 3.13 22.32 13.66
CA GLN A 13 3.92 23.20 14.52
C GLN A 13 5.43 22.98 14.29
N GLU A 14 6.19 24.09 14.30
CA GLU A 14 7.64 24.07 14.00
C GLU A 14 8.54 23.57 15.14
N SER A 15 7.97 23.31 16.34
CA SER A 15 8.71 23.25 17.58
C SER A 15 9.78 22.15 17.70
N ASP A 16 9.77 21.09 16.87
CA ASP A 16 10.76 20.01 17.03
C ASP A 16 11.01 19.21 15.74
N LYS A 17 11.52 19.87 14.71
CA LYS A 17 11.78 19.26 13.38
C LYS A 17 12.60 17.95 13.43
N LYS A 18 13.58 17.85 14.36
CA LYS A 18 14.42 16.64 14.48
C LYS A 18 13.68 15.47 15.14
N LYS A 19 12.95 15.71 16.20
CA LYS A 19 12.17 14.65 16.90
C LYS A 19 11.05 14.12 16.02
N LEU A 20 10.36 15.02 15.28
CA LEU A 20 9.29 14.67 14.36
C LEU A 20 9.77 13.80 13.18
N LEU A 21 11.04 13.89 12.80
CA LEU A 21 11.62 13.12 11.70
C LEU A 21 12.13 11.74 12.16
N ILE A 22 12.78 11.70 13.31
CA ILE A 22 13.45 10.48 13.80
C ILE A 22 12.45 9.53 14.47
N LEU A 23 11.52 10.04 15.25
CA LEU A 23 10.60 9.23 16.04
C LEU A 23 9.73 8.29 15.21
N PRO A 24 9.10 8.70 14.09
CA PRO A 24 8.33 7.78 13.25
C PRO A 24 9.18 6.71 12.58
N LEU A 25 10.41 7.03 12.18
CA LEU A 25 11.35 6.05 11.63
C LEU A 25 11.75 5.01 12.70
N ILE A 26 12.04 5.45 13.91
CA ILE A 26 12.30 4.56 15.04
C ILE A 26 11.09 3.66 15.29
N ILE A 27 9.89 4.22 15.35
CA ILE A 27 8.67 3.45 15.58
C ILE A 27 8.46 2.42 14.47
N LEU A 28 8.64 2.81 13.22
CA LEU A 28 8.53 1.89 12.10
C LEU A 28 9.50 0.71 12.25
N VAL A 29 10.76 0.98 12.60
CA VAL A 29 11.76 -0.08 12.84
C VAL A 29 11.38 -0.94 14.05
N VAL A 30 11.00 -0.33 15.16
CA VAL A 30 10.59 -1.04 16.39
C VAL A 30 9.37 -1.92 16.10
N MET A 31 8.38 -1.41 15.35
CA MET A 31 7.19 -2.18 14.99
C MET A 31 7.49 -3.34 14.06
N GLN A 32 8.45 -3.19 13.13
CA GLN A 32 8.92 -4.31 12.29
C GLN A 32 9.61 -5.39 13.15
N ILE A 33 10.41 -4.99 14.14
CA ILE A 33 11.06 -5.90 15.08
C ILE A 33 10.00 -6.63 15.92
N ILE A 34 9.03 -5.91 16.47
CA ILE A 34 7.92 -6.50 17.25
C ILE A 34 7.11 -7.45 16.36
N GLY A 35 6.77 -7.04 15.14
CA GLY A 35 6.08 -7.88 14.15
C GLY A 35 6.83 -9.16 13.84
N PHE A 36 8.15 -9.09 13.69
CA PHE A 36 9.00 -10.26 13.48
C PHE A 36 8.96 -11.23 14.67
N PHE A 37 9.09 -10.73 15.91
CA PHE A 37 9.03 -11.57 17.10
C PHE A 37 7.62 -12.16 17.33
N LEU A 38 6.56 -11.41 17.11
CA LEU A 38 5.20 -11.91 17.15
C LEU A 38 4.98 -12.98 16.06
N GLY A 39 5.58 -12.77 14.86
CA GLY A 39 5.64 -13.74 13.78
C GLY A 39 6.25 -15.06 14.21
N MET A 40 7.42 -15.01 14.77
CA MET A 40 8.10 -16.18 15.32
C MET A 40 7.27 -16.88 16.40
N ALA A 41 6.76 -16.10 17.37
CA ALA A 41 5.95 -16.65 18.46
C ALA A 41 4.70 -17.38 17.97
N SER A 42 4.01 -16.89 16.97
CA SER A 42 2.82 -17.57 16.42
C SER A 42 3.17 -18.85 15.69
N VAL A 43 4.28 -18.87 14.92
CA VAL A 43 4.78 -20.10 14.31
C VAL A 43 5.07 -21.14 15.40
N PHE A 44 5.72 -20.75 16.48
CA PHE A 44 5.96 -21.63 17.64
C PHE A 44 4.66 -22.13 18.27
N ILE A 45 3.69 -21.23 18.51
CA ILE A 45 2.39 -21.60 19.12
C ILE A 45 1.62 -22.56 18.22
N VAL A 46 1.52 -22.26 16.92
CA VAL A 46 0.83 -23.13 15.96
C VAL A 46 1.54 -24.48 15.85
N SER A 47 2.88 -24.51 15.81
CA SER A 47 3.67 -25.75 15.78
C SER A 47 3.46 -26.58 17.05
N PHE A 48 3.47 -25.94 18.21
CA PHE A 48 3.27 -26.61 19.50
C PHE A 48 1.85 -27.21 19.63
N ILE A 49 0.81 -26.46 19.24
CA ILE A 49 -0.56 -26.97 19.21
C ILE A 49 -0.72 -28.16 18.27
N SER A 50 -0.01 -28.15 17.14
CA SER A 50 -0.02 -29.23 16.16
C SER A 50 0.64 -30.49 16.72
N ILE A 51 1.77 -30.36 17.38
CA ILE A 51 2.45 -31.51 18.05
C ILE A 51 1.53 -32.13 19.09
N ILE A 52 0.86 -31.32 19.94
CA ILE A 52 -0.07 -31.81 20.96
C ILE A 52 -1.26 -32.55 20.33
N LYS A 53 -1.76 -32.07 19.19
CA LYS A 53 -2.92 -32.65 18.52
C LYS A 53 -2.58 -33.81 17.56
N HIS A 54 -1.32 -34.20 17.49
CA HIS A 54 -0.82 -35.23 16.54
C HIS A 54 -1.26 -34.99 15.09
N LYS A 55 -1.42 -33.71 14.71
CA LYS A 55 -1.78 -33.32 13.35
C LYS A 55 -0.59 -32.62 12.69
N THR A 56 -0.27 -33.03 11.48
CA THR A 56 0.69 -32.29 10.64
C THR A 56 0.13 -30.90 10.36
N ILE A 57 0.95 -29.88 10.56
CA ILE A 57 0.55 -28.50 10.22
C ILE A 57 0.46 -28.46 8.70
N GLY A 58 -0.73 -28.31 8.18
CA GLY A 58 -0.91 -27.95 6.78
C GLY A 58 -0.30 -26.57 6.52
N PHE A 59 0.29 -26.37 5.35
CA PHE A 59 0.82 -25.10 4.89
C PHE A 59 -0.23 -23.96 5.02
N GLU A 60 -1.52 -24.29 4.92
CA GLU A 60 -2.64 -23.38 5.11
C GLU A 60 -2.75 -22.80 6.54
N ALA A 61 -2.52 -23.65 7.56
CA ALA A 61 -2.53 -23.18 8.95
C ALA A 61 -1.35 -22.26 9.27
N PHE A 62 -0.20 -22.52 8.64
CA PHE A 62 0.97 -21.64 8.71
C PHE A 62 0.69 -20.27 8.06
N LEU A 63 0.08 -20.25 6.87
CA LEU A 63 -0.29 -19.02 6.16
C LEU A 63 -1.37 -18.22 6.90
N SER A 64 -2.36 -18.88 7.49
CA SER A 64 -3.38 -18.20 8.30
C SER A 64 -2.78 -17.56 9.56
N GLY A 65 -1.78 -18.19 10.16
CA GLY A 65 -1.00 -17.64 11.27
C GLY A 65 -0.24 -16.37 10.86
N THR A 66 0.49 -16.40 9.75
CA THR A 66 1.28 -15.25 9.27
C THR A 66 0.40 -14.07 8.87
N SER A 67 -0.76 -14.29 8.25
CA SER A 67 -1.69 -13.21 7.90
C SER A 67 -2.32 -12.56 9.15
N SER A 68 -2.60 -13.34 10.19
CA SER A 68 -3.11 -12.81 11.47
C SER A 68 -2.07 -11.92 12.17
N ILE A 69 -0.79 -12.29 12.10
CA ILE A 69 0.30 -11.49 12.69
C ILE A 69 0.48 -10.19 11.93
N ASN A 70 0.50 -10.24 10.61
CA ASN A 70 0.57 -9.05 9.80
C ASN A 70 -0.57 -8.09 10.14
N LEU A 71 -1.80 -8.60 10.31
CA LEU A 71 -2.94 -7.78 10.72
C LEU A 71 -2.71 -7.11 12.08
N ILE A 72 -2.23 -7.86 13.09
CA ILE A 72 -1.92 -7.31 14.41
C ILE A 72 -0.82 -6.25 14.31
N THR A 73 0.26 -6.54 13.60
CA THR A 73 1.39 -5.60 13.43
C THR A 73 0.93 -4.31 12.78
N TYR A 74 0.17 -4.36 11.69
CA TYR A 74 -0.33 -3.16 11.02
C TYR A 74 -1.37 -2.41 11.84
N THR A 75 -2.22 -3.10 12.60
CA THR A 75 -3.15 -2.47 13.54
C THR A 75 -2.39 -1.70 14.63
N LEU A 76 -1.31 -2.26 15.15
CA LEU A 76 -0.44 -1.58 16.10
C LEU A 76 0.28 -0.38 15.48
N ILE A 77 0.82 -0.52 14.26
CA ILE A 77 1.43 0.59 13.51
C ILE A 77 0.41 1.72 13.34
N LEU A 78 -0.80 1.40 12.91
CA LEU A 78 -1.88 2.35 12.77
C LEU A 78 -2.18 3.08 14.09
N PHE A 79 -2.38 2.34 15.16
CA PHE A 79 -2.69 2.89 16.48
C PHE A 79 -1.59 3.84 16.98
N PHE A 80 -0.33 3.41 16.94
CA PHE A 80 0.79 4.25 17.36
C PHE A 80 1.00 5.45 16.46
N THR A 81 0.81 5.31 15.14
CA THR A 81 0.90 6.45 14.21
C THR A 81 -0.16 7.50 14.53
N ILE A 82 -1.39 7.08 14.80
CA ILE A 82 -2.47 8.00 15.21
C ILE A 82 -2.13 8.71 16.53
N LEU A 83 -1.62 7.98 17.53
CA LEU A 83 -1.20 8.57 18.79
C LEU A 83 -0.10 9.60 18.60
N LEU A 84 0.92 9.29 17.78
CA LEU A 84 2.02 10.21 17.46
C LEU A 84 1.54 11.48 16.78
N ILE A 85 0.68 11.33 15.77
CA ILE A 85 0.10 12.46 15.08
C ILE A 85 -0.63 13.36 16.09
N LYS A 86 -1.48 12.77 16.93
CA LYS A 86 -2.23 13.51 17.94
C LYS A 86 -1.31 14.21 18.95
N GLN A 87 -0.25 13.53 19.39
CA GLN A 87 0.70 14.08 20.38
C GLN A 87 1.55 15.21 19.79
N ASN A 88 2.00 15.07 18.52
CA ASN A 88 2.92 16.02 17.91
C ASN A 88 2.24 17.23 17.27
N THR A 89 1.00 17.10 16.85
CA THR A 89 0.28 18.22 16.20
C THR A 89 -0.61 18.97 17.15
N GLY A 90 -1.00 18.37 18.29
CA GLY A 90 -2.02 18.91 19.19
C GLY A 90 -3.41 19.06 18.55
N ASN A 91 -3.51 18.72 17.27
CA ASN A 91 -4.66 18.98 16.42
C ASN A 91 -5.64 17.81 16.43
N LYS A 92 -6.90 18.09 16.06
CA LYS A 92 -7.89 17.05 15.81
C LYS A 92 -7.47 16.24 14.58
N LEU A 93 -7.78 14.94 14.56
CA LEU A 93 -7.48 14.05 13.43
C LEU A 93 -8.04 14.58 12.10
N SER A 94 -9.15 15.32 12.13
CA SER A 94 -9.74 15.96 10.96
C SER A 94 -8.87 17.07 10.36
N GLU A 95 -8.09 17.76 11.18
CA GLU A 95 -7.23 18.89 10.77
C GLU A 95 -5.94 18.42 10.07
N ILE A 96 -5.62 17.14 10.20
CA ILE A 96 -4.46 16.51 9.60
C ILE A 96 -4.82 15.53 8.47
N GLY A 97 -6.04 15.65 7.92
CA GLY A 97 -6.46 14.86 6.76
C GLY A 97 -7.10 13.51 7.05
N ILE A 98 -7.20 13.09 8.31
CA ILE A 98 -8.03 11.95 8.72
C ILE A 98 -9.46 12.47 8.94
N ASN A 99 -10.05 12.99 7.87
CA ASN A 99 -11.36 13.61 7.93
C ASN A 99 -12.43 12.64 7.42
N GLY A 100 -13.51 12.47 8.21
CA GLY A 100 -14.67 11.67 7.82
C GLY A 100 -15.57 12.34 6.77
N GLU A 101 -15.39 13.65 6.49
CA GLU A 101 -16.20 14.36 5.50
C GLU A 101 -16.07 13.72 4.12
N ASN A 102 -17.18 13.19 3.63
CA ASN A 102 -17.24 12.45 2.37
C ASN A 102 -16.28 11.23 2.30
N GLY A 103 -15.77 10.72 3.43
CA GLY A 103 -14.80 9.63 3.48
C GLY A 103 -15.30 8.40 2.72
N ILE A 104 -16.54 7.98 2.95
CA ILE A 104 -17.15 6.84 2.25
C ILE A 104 -17.19 7.09 0.73
N LYS A 105 -17.61 8.28 0.30
CA LYS A 105 -17.68 8.65 -1.12
C LYS A 105 -16.30 8.56 -1.80
N TYR A 106 -15.28 9.12 -1.17
CA TYR A 106 -13.92 9.06 -1.70
C TYR A 106 -13.35 7.65 -1.66
N PHE A 107 -13.66 6.88 -0.62
CA PHE A 107 -13.30 5.46 -0.55
C PHE A 107 -13.92 4.67 -1.71
N CYS A 108 -15.22 4.88 -2.01
CA CYS A 108 -15.88 4.23 -3.14
C CYS A 108 -15.26 4.62 -4.48
N TYR A 109 -14.94 5.90 -4.70
CA TYR A 109 -14.24 6.33 -5.91
C TYR A 109 -12.85 5.71 -6.03
N GLY A 110 -12.09 5.71 -4.92
CA GLY A 110 -10.79 5.04 -4.88
C GLY A 110 -10.91 3.55 -5.15
N SER A 111 -11.89 2.90 -4.55
CA SER A 111 -12.17 1.48 -4.76
C SER A 111 -12.42 1.16 -6.23
N LEU A 112 -13.23 1.97 -6.91
CA LEU A 112 -13.49 1.80 -8.34
C LEU A 112 -12.21 1.93 -9.17
N VAL A 113 -11.38 2.93 -8.88
CA VAL A 113 -10.08 3.10 -9.56
C VAL A 113 -9.17 1.89 -9.30
N GLY A 114 -9.09 1.41 -8.05
CA GLY A 114 -8.26 0.24 -7.69
C GLY A 114 -8.72 -1.03 -8.42
N ILE A 115 -10.04 -1.28 -8.49
CA ILE A 115 -10.61 -2.39 -9.26
C ILE A 115 -10.24 -2.30 -10.74
N VAL A 116 -10.42 -1.11 -11.34
CA VAL A 116 -10.12 -0.87 -12.75
C VAL A 116 -8.62 -1.12 -13.03
N MET A 117 -7.72 -0.63 -12.17
CA MET A 117 -6.28 -0.84 -12.31
C MET A 117 -5.92 -2.34 -12.30
N ALA A 118 -6.38 -3.09 -11.30
CA ALA A 118 -6.14 -4.53 -11.22
C ALA A 118 -6.72 -5.29 -12.41
N THR A 119 -7.94 -4.92 -12.84
CA THR A 119 -8.62 -5.56 -13.95
C THR A 119 -7.93 -5.30 -15.29
N ILE A 120 -7.47 -4.08 -15.55
CA ILE A 120 -6.72 -3.75 -16.76
C ILE A 120 -5.46 -4.62 -16.87
N VAL A 121 -4.68 -4.70 -15.78
CA VAL A 121 -3.45 -5.52 -15.80
C VAL A 121 -3.76 -6.99 -15.97
N PHE A 122 -4.79 -7.53 -15.29
CA PHE A 122 -5.24 -8.90 -15.47
C PHE A 122 -5.63 -9.20 -16.92
N LEU A 123 -6.42 -8.33 -17.55
CA LEU A 123 -6.83 -8.50 -18.94
C LEU A 123 -5.63 -8.44 -19.91
N LEU A 124 -4.69 -7.51 -19.69
CA LEU A 124 -3.47 -7.44 -20.51
C LEU A 124 -2.64 -8.73 -20.39
N LEU A 125 -2.52 -9.28 -19.18
CA LEU A 125 -1.83 -10.56 -18.95
C LEU A 125 -2.55 -11.73 -19.59
N PHE A 126 -3.88 -11.75 -19.52
CA PHE A 126 -4.71 -12.79 -20.12
C PHE A 126 -4.60 -12.77 -21.65
N PHE A 127 -4.80 -11.62 -22.28
CA PHE A 127 -4.72 -11.48 -23.74
C PHE A 127 -3.30 -11.64 -24.31
N SER A 128 -2.26 -11.38 -23.51
CA SER A 128 -0.87 -11.64 -23.90
C SER A 128 -0.46 -13.11 -23.70
N ASN A 129 -1.39 -13.99 -23.33
CA ASN A 129 -1.10 -15.40 -22.99
C ASN A 129 0.04 -15.56 -21.97
N SER A 130 0.12 -14.63 -21.01
CA SER A 130 1.16 -14.64 -19.97
C SER A 130 0.75 -15.38 -18.71
N ILE A 131 -0.54 -15.71 -18.60
CA ILE A 131 -1.17 -16.41 -17.48
C ILE A 131 -2.20 -17.41 -17.99
N LEU A 132 -2.34 -18.53 -17.29
CA LEU A 132 -3.47 -19.46 -17.42
C LEU A 132 -4.39 -19.25 -16.23
N VAL A 133 -5.69 -19.21 -16.50
CA VAL A 133 -6.72 -18.90 -15.49
C VAL A 133 -7.71 -20.05 -15.43
N GLU A 134 -7.92 -20.58 -14.22
CA GLU A 134 -8.92 -21.62 -13.93
C GLU A 134 -9.85 -21.11 -12.83
N MET A 135 -11.12 -21.42 -12.89
CA MET A 135 -12.05 -21.12 -11.78
C MET A 135 -11.73 -22.00 -10.58
N ASN A 136 -11.80 -21.45 -9.39
CA ASN A 136 -11.66 -22.22 -8.17
C ASN A 136 -13.01 -22.79 -7.74
N GLU A 137 -13.16 -24.10 -7.72
CA GLU A 137 -14.39 -24.76 -7.32
C GLU A 137 -14.61 -24.75 -5.79
N ASN A 138 -13.56 -24.55 -5.00
CA ASN A 138 -13.57 -24.61 -3.54
C ASN A 138 -13.52 -23.21 -2.91
N ILE A 139 -14.51 -22.37 -3.18
CA ILE A 139 -14.57 -21.00 -2.66
C ILE A 139 -15.11 -21.01 -1.23
N ILE A 140 -14.38 -20.39 -0.30
CA ILE A 140 -14.82 -20.15 1.07
C ILE A 140 -15.13 -18.66 1.24
N TYR A 141 -16.40 -18.31 1.28
CA TYR A 141 -16.88 -16.91 1.34
C TYR A 141 -16.35 -16.14 2.57
N VAL A 142 -16.15 -16.83 3.70
CA VAL A 142 -15.57 -16.21 4.90
C VAL A 142 -14.14 -15.73 4.67
N ASP A 143 -13.37 -16.43 3.84
CA ASP A 143 -11.98 -16.01 3.53
C ASP A 143 -11.96 -14.75 2.65
N ILE A 144 -12.94 -14.56 1.77
CA ILE A 144 -13.11 -13.33 0.99
C ILE A 144 -13.23 -12.13 1.92
N PHE A 145 -14.10 -12.21 2.92
CA PHE A 145 -14.29 -11.13 3.88
C PHE A 145 -13.07 -10.89 4.75
N LYS A 146 -12.40 -11.94 5.24
CA LYS A 146 -11.16 -11.84 6.02
C LYS A 146 -10.05 -11.14 5.23
N VAL A 147 -9.84 -11.55 3.99
CA VAL A 147 -8.81 -10.98 3.11
C VAL A 147 -9.11 -9.51 2.81
N PHE A 148 -10.38 -9.15 2.59
CA PHE A 148 -10.77 -7.75 2.42
C PHE A 148 -10.42 -6.90 3.66
N ILE A 149 -10.76 -7.35 4.86
CA ILE A 149 -10.44 -6.64 6.11
C ILE A 149 -8.93 -6.49 6.28
N VAL A 150 -8.15 -7.53 5.99
CA VAL A 150 -6.70 -7.48 6.05
C VAL A 150 -6.16 -6.39 5.11
N PHE A 151 -6.53 -6.37 3.84
CA PHE A 151 -6.08 -5.35 2.90
C PHE A 151 -6.56 -3.95 3.26
N PHE A 152 -7.76 -3.81 3.80
CA PHE A 152 -8.27 -2.53 4.27
C PHE A 152 -7.41 -1.96 5.42
N VAL A 153 -7.11 -2.77 6.44
CA VAL A 153 -6.29 -2.34 7.59
C VAL A 153 -4.85 -2.04 7.16
N LEU A 154 -4.28 -2.87 6.28
CA LEU A 154 -2.96 -2.65 5.70
C LEU A 154 -2.90 -1.32 4.93
N ALA A 155 -3.84 -1.09 4.02
CA ALA A 155 -3.93 0.14 3.25
C ALA A 155 -4.11 1.35 4.17
N LEU A 156 -5.01 1.25 5.17
CA LEU A 156 -5.26 2.33 6.09
C LEU A 156 -3.98 2.71 6.88
N GLY A 157 -3.27 1.73 7.44
CA GLY A 157 -2.03 1.96 8.17
C GLY A 157 -0.93 2.59 7.31
N ASP A 158 -0.71 2.05 6.10
CA ASP A 158 0.26 2.58 5.14
C ASP A 158 -0.07 4.01 4.72
N GLN A 159 -1.33 4.29 4.37
CA GLN A 159 -1.72 5.62 3.92
C GLN A 159 -1.64 6.68 5.03
N ILE A 160 -2.02 6.33 6.27
CA ILE A 160 -1.86 7.24 7.42
C ILE A 160 -0.39 7.53 7.67
N LEU A 161 0.46 6.54 7.69
CA LEU A 161 1.89 6.73 7.95
C LEU A 161 2.58 7.49 6.82
N MET A 162 2.46 7.01 5.58
CA MET A 162 3.27 7.51 4.47
C MET A 162 2.72 8.82 3.88
N ARG A 163 1.40 9.00 3.80
CA ARG A 163 0.80 10.18 3.15
C ARG A 163 0.36 11.21 4.16
N ASN A 164 -0.36 10.78 5.17
CA ASN A 164 -0.88 11.74 6.14
C ASN A 164 0.23 12.29 7.03
N TYR A 165 1.14 11.45 7.51
CA TYR A 165 2.22 11.87 8.38
C TYR A 165 3.48 12.29 7.62
N PHE A 166 4.18 11.35 6.97
CA PHE A 166 5.47 11.64 6.35
C PHE A 166 5.39 12.65 5.20
N LEU A 167 4.43 12.50 4.27
CA LEU A 167 4.32 13.41 3.13
C LEU A 167 4.02 14.82 3.59
N THR A 168 3.08 15.00 4.51
CA THR A 168 2.70 16.31 5.03
C THR A 168 3.87 16.97 5.75
N PHE A 169 4.57 16.22 6.58
CA PHE A 169 5.73 16.70 7.33
C PHE A 169 6.91 17.06 6.42
N PHE A 170 7.32 16.16 5.53
CA PHE A 170 8.42 16.45 4.60
C PHE A 170 8.08 17.58 3.65
N THR A 171 6.81 17.73 3.24
CA THR A 171 6.39 18.84 2.38
C THR A 171 6.62 20.21 3.04
N LYS A 172 6.43 20.31 4.36
CA LYS A 172 6.74 21.54 5.10
C LYS A 172 8.23 21.88 5.08
N ILE A 173 9.11 20.88 5.04
CA ILE A 173 10.57 21.08 5.11
C ILE A 173 11.18 21.32 3.72
N MET A 174 10.79 20.51 2.72
CA MET A 174 11.51 20.46 1.44
C MET A 174 10.58 20.60 0.20
N GLY A 175 9.30 20.88 0.42
CA GLY A 175 8.30 21.01 -0.63
C GLY A 175 7.82 19.68 -1.20
N ILE A 176 6.69 19.69 -1.88
CA ILE A 176 5.97 18.49 -2.34
C ILE A 176 6.79 17.61 -3.29
N ARG A 177 7.54 18.20 -4.23
CA ARG A 177 8.32 17.43 -5.21
C ARG A 177 9.35 16.52 -4.53
N ASN A 178 10.18 17.10 -3.67
CA ASN A 178 11.26 16.36 -3.00
C ASN A 178 10.68 15.36 -1.99
N SER A 179 9.60 15.73 -1.31
CA SER A 179 8.92 14.85 -0.35
C SER A 179 8.33 13.62 -1.00
N THR A 180 7.68 13.78 -2.16
CA THR A 180 7.12 12.66 -2.93
C THR A 180 8.22 11.68 -3.36
N ILE A 181 9.35 12.19 -3.88
CA ILE A 181 10.49 11.37 -4.27
C ILE A 181 11.08 10.65 -3.05
N LEU A 182 11.30 11.38 -1.95
CA LEU A 182 11.88 10.81 -0.72
C LEU A 182 11.04 9.68 -0.15
N ILE A 183 9.71 9.86 -0.07
CA ILE A 183 8.80 8.83 0.44
C ILE A 183 8.81 7.60 -0.46
N SER A 184 8.83 7.79 -1.78
CA SER A 184 8.93 6.69 -2.72
C SER A 184 10.22 5.89 -2.53
N PHE A 185 11.35 6.56 -2.29
CA PHE A 185 12.61 5.90 -1.94
C PHE A 185 12.56 5.18 -0.59
N ILE A 186 12.02 5.82 0.45
CA ILE A 186 11.85 5.19 1.78
C ILE A 186 11.04 3.90 1.64
N SER A 187 9.96 3.93 0.86
CA SER A 187 9.13 2.75 0.64
C SER A 187 9.90 1.62 -0.05
N VAL A 188 10.67 1.94 -1.09
CA VAL A 188 11.56 0.95 -1.74
C VAL A 188 12.56 0.36 -0.75
N LEU A 189 13.18 1.18 0.10
CA LEU A 189 14.12 0.71 1.12
C LEU A 189 13.47 -0.24 2.13
N ILE A 190 12.24 0.07 2.57
CA ILE A 190 11.47 -0.80 3.48
C ILE A 190 11.24 -2.18 2.83
N PHE A 191 10.80 -2.20 1.57
CA PHE A 191 10.59 -3.46 0.85
C PHE A 191 11.89 -4.21 0.58
N LEU A 192 12.96 -3.50 0.27
CA LEU A 192 14.30 -4.06 0.11
C LEU A 192 14.81 -4.78 1.36
N ILE A 193 14.65 -4.13 2.51
CA ILE A 193 15.00 -4.72 3.82
C ILE A 193 14.12 -5.95 4.09
N ALA A 194 12.82 -5.85 3.88
CA ALA A 194 11.89 -6.96 4.06
C ALA A 194 12.21 -8.18 3.17
N LYS A 195 12.79 -7.95 1.99
CA LYS A 195 13.23 -8.99 1.03
C LYS A 195 14.65 -9.49 1.22
N GLY A 196 15.36 -9.02 2.25
CA GLY A 196 16.74 -9.42 2.52
C GLY A 196 17.72 -9.00 1.42
N PHE A 197 17.55 -7.83 0.81
CA PHE A 197 18.41 -7.25 -0.21
C PHE A 197 18.61 -8.09 -1.48
N LYS A 198 17.68 -8.96 -1.83
CA LYS A 198 17.74 -9.77 -3.05
C LYS A 198 17.37 -8.94 -4.28
N ILE A 199 18.32 -8.21 -4.86
CA ILE A 199 18.15 -7.36 -6.07
C ILE A 199 18.80 -7.99 -7.32
N LEU A 200 19.01 -9.26 -7.37
CA LEU A 200 19.85 -9.87 -8.42
C LEU A 200 19.11 -10.23 -9.73
N ASP A 201 17.82 -9.87 -9.87
CA ASP A 201 16.98 -10.25 -11.01
C ASP A 201 16.25 -9.02 -11.58
N ILE A 202 16.08 -8.98 -12.91
CA ILE A 202 15.32 -7.94 -13.62
C ILE A 202 13.88 -7.78 -13.07
N LYS A 203 13.28 -8.87 -12.58
CA LYS A 203 11.96 -8.88 -11.95
C LYS A 203 11.95 -8.11 -10.63
N ALA A 204 12.97 -8.31 -9.80
CA ALA A 204 13.15 -7.56 -8.58
C ALA A 204 13.30 -6.06 -8.88
N LEU A 205 14.05 -5.71 -9.92
CA LEU A 205 14.22 -4.32 -10.35
C LEU A 205 12.87 -3.72 -10.80
N LEU A 206 12.09 -4.42 -11.61
CA LEU A 206 10.75 -3.97 -12.00
C LEU A 206 9.82 -3.85 -10.81
N PHE A 207 9.84 -4.81 -9.89
CA PHE A 207 9.04 -4.73 -8.65
C PHE A 207 9.38 -3.49 -7.83
N PHE A 208 10.66 -3.22 -7.57
CA PHE A 208 11.07 -2.02 -6.82
C PHE A 208 10.76 -0.72 -7.56
N LEU A 209 10.88 -0.72 -8.89
CA LEU A 209 10.45 0.42 -9.71
C LEU A 209 8.94 0.66 -9.57
N ASN A 210 8.15 -0.40 -9.57
CA ASN A 210 6.69 -0.31 -9.42
C ASN A 210 6.29 0.13 -8.01
N ILE A 211 6.99 -0.32 -6.97
CA ILE A 211 6.83 0.22 -5.62
C ILE A 211 7.11 1.73 -5.61
N PHE A 212 8.23 2.17 -6.21
CA PHE A 212 8.57 3.59 -6.30
C PHE A 212 7.48 4.40 -7.02
N LEU A 213 7.07 3.96 -8.20
CA LEU A 213 6.05 4.65 -9.02
C LEU A 213 4.67 4.64 -8.34
N GLY A 214 4.28 3.53 -7.72
CA GLY A 214 3.02 3.40 -7.00
C GLY A 214 2.95 4.35 -5.80
N TYR A 215 4.02 4.42 -5.00
CA TYR A 215 4.10 5.36 -3.88
C TYR A 215 4.13 6.81 -4.34
N MET A 216 4.80 7.11 -5.46
CA MET A 216 4.77 8.42 -6.09
C MET A 216 3.37 8.80 -6.56
N LEU A 217 2.68 7.93 -7.27
CA LEU A 217 1.31 8.13 -7.75
C LEU A 217 0.34 8.41 -6.59
N TYR A 218 0.35 7.57 -5.57
CA TYR A 218 -0.54 7.72 -4.42
C TYR A 218 -0.27 9.02 -3.64
N SER A 219 0.99 9.44 -3.54
CA SER A 219 1.36 10.72 -2.93
C SER A 219 0.85 11.91 -3.73
N LEU A 220 0.95 11.87 -5.07
CA LEU A 220 0.42 12.92 -5.95
C LEU A 220 -1.11 12.98 -5.90
N ILE A 221 -1.80 11.83 -5.85
CA ILE A 221 -3.26 11.77 -5.69
C ILE A 221 -3.67 12.40 -4.35
N TYR A 222 -3.01 12.02 -3.25
CA TYR A 222 -3.30 12.59 -1.95
C TYR A 222 -3.03 14.10 -1.90
N TYR A 223 -1.91 14.56 -2.45
CA TYR A 223 -1.59 15.98 -2.56
C TYR A 223 -2.68 16.76 -3.31
N PHE A 224 -3.15 16.23 -4.43
CA PHE A 224 -4.12 16.91 -5.28
C PHE A 224 -5.52 16.95 -4.66
N TYR A 225 -6.02 15.82 -4.18
CA TYR A 225 -7.38 15.70 -3.66
C TYR A 225 -7.53 16.06 -2.17
N GLY A 226 -6.45 16.05 -1.40
CA GLY A 226 -6.46 16.29 0.04
C GLY A 226 -7.36 15.31 0.82
N ASN A 227 -7.57 14.10 0.30
CA ASN A 227 -8.42 13.11 0.93
C ASN A 227 -7.76 11.73 0.95
N MET A 228 -7.48 11.26 2.15
CA MET A 228 -6.79 9.98 2.38
C MET A 228 -7.65 8.78 1.95
N TRP A 229 -8.98 8.85 2.13
CA TRP A 229 -9.87 7.74 1.84
C TRP A 229 -9.87 7.33 0.37
N LEU A 230 -9.58 8.28 -0.53
CA LEU A 230 -9.41 7.97 -1.95
C LEU A 230 -8.26 6.99 -2.17
N VAL A 231 -7.11 7.26 -1.55
CA VAL A 231 -5.90 6.42 -1.71
C VAL A 231 -6.04 5.10 -0.95
N VAL A 232 -6.68 5.11 0.21
CA VAL A 232 -7.04 3.88 0.94
C VAL A 232 -7.91 2.98 0.09
N GLY A 233 -8.95 3.53 -0.57
CA GLY A 233 -9.82 2.78 -1.46
C GLY A 233 -9.05 2.17 -2.65
N ILE A 234 -8.19 2.97 -3.33
CA ILE A 234 -7.36 2.48 -4.44
C ILE A 234 -6.49 1.30 -3.96
N SER A 235 -5.72 1.49 -2.90
CA SER A 235 -4.78 0.48 -2.40
C SER A 235 -5.50 -0.79 -1.94
N THR A 236 -6.59 -0.65 -1.18
CA THR A 236 -7.37 -1.79 -0.67
C THR A 236 -7.88 -2.66 -1.80
N LEU A 237 -8.61 -2.06 -2.74
CA LEU A 237 -9.31 -2.82 -3.78
C LEU A 237 -8.36 -3.28 -4.90
N ASN A 238 -7.31 -2.52 -5.20
CA ASN A 238 -6.27 -2.98 -6.12
C ASN A 238 -5.62 -4.27 -5.60
N ASN A 239 -5.19 -4.30 -4.34
CA ASN A 239 -4.54 -5.46 -3.75
C ASN A 239 -5.51 -6.63 -3.53
N PHE A 240 -6.73 -6.34 -3.08
CA PHE A 240 -7.78 -7.34 -2.90
C PHE A 240 -8.13 -8.03 -4.23
N PHE A 241 -8.34 -7.28 -5.31
CA PHE A 241 -8.66 -7.84 -6.62
C PHE A 241 -7.50 -8.64 -7.19
N GLN A 242 -6.27 -8.13 -7.12
CA GLN A 242 -5.10 -8.90 -7.56
C GLN A 242 -5.02 -10.25 -6.85
N THR A 243 -5.20 -10.28 -5.53
CA THR A 243 -4.93 -11.47 -4.71
C THR A 243 -6.15 -12.37 -4.62
N MET A 244 -7.30 -11.84 -4.18
CA MET A 244 -8.47 -12.65 -3.86
C MET A 244 -9.32 -12.95 -5.09
N VAL A 245 -9.41 -12.02 -6.03
CA VAL A 245 -10.18 -12.24 -7.26
C VAL A 245 -9.33 -12.96 -8.27
N PHE A 246 -8.19 -12.38 -8.67
CA PHE A 246 -7.38 -12.88 -9.78
C PHE A 246 -6.32 -13.92 -9.38
N GLY A 247 -6.11 -14.20 -8.09
CA GLY A 247 -5.17 -15.22 -7.63
C GLY A 247 -3.70 -14.89 -7.83
N SER A 248 -3.35 -13.61 -8.02
CA SER A 248 -1.97 -13.16 -8.09
C SER A 248 -1.29 -13.29 -6.73
N LYS A 249 -0.03 -13.71 -6.74
CA LYS A 249 0.78 -13.76 -5.53
C LYS A 249 1.25 -12.34 -5.22
N LEU A 250 0.60 -11.67 -4.28
CA LEU A 250 1.20 -10.52 -3.61
C LEU A 250 2.14 -11.04 -2.54
N ASP A 251 3.34 -10.50 -2.52
CA ASP A 251 4.48 -10.99 -1.76
C ASP A 251 4.27 -11.05 -0.23
N ILE A 252 3.27 -10.37 0.29
CA ILE A 252 2.99 -10.25 1.73
C ILE A 252 1.79 -11.12 2.14
N LEU A 253 0.87 -11.41 1.22
CA LEU A 253 -0.37 -12.12 1.51
C LEU A 253 -0.79 -12.99 0.33
N TYR A 254 -0.82 -14.29 0.56
CA TYR A 254 -1.45 -15.23 -0.37
C TYR A 254 -2.93 -15.36 0.00
N ALA A 255 -3.81 -15.20 -0.98
CA ALA A 255 -5.17 -15.67 -0.79
C ALA A 255 -5.17 -17.19 -0.77
N ILE A 256 -5.67 -17.77 0.30
CA ILE A 256 -5.69 -19.22 0.47
C ILE A 256 -6.62 -19.87 -0.55
N ASN A 257 -7.74 -19.20 -0.86
CA ASN A 257 -8.76 -19.68 -1.81
C ASN A 257 -9.23 -18.53 -2.72
N PRO A 258 -8.40 -18.06 -3.68
CA PRO A 258 -8.81 -17.00 -4.61
C PRO A 258 -9.95 -17.49 -5.52
N LEU A 259 -10.70 -16.54 -6.09
CA LEU A 259 -11.77 -16.87 -7.05
C LEU A 259 -11.23 -17.52 -8.32
N PHE A 260 -10.09 -17.05 -8.81
CA PHE A 260 -9.38 -17.65 -9.93
C PHE A 260 -8.04 -18.22 -9.46
N LYS A 261 -7.76 -19.46 -9.88
CA LYS A 261 -6.45 -20.08 -9.76
C LYS A 261 -5.61 -19.65 -10.95
N LEU A 262 -4.48 -19.03 -10.67
CA LEU A 262 -3.61 -18.46 -11.69
C LEU A 262 -2.31 -19.27 -11.79
N ARG A 263 -1.96 -19.67 -13.01
CA ARG A 263 -0.66 -20.26 -13.33
C ARG A 263 0.13 -19.29 -14.21
N ILE A 264 1.36 -19.03 -13.80
CA ILE A 264 2.28 -18.12 -14.48
C ILE A 264 2.98 -18.89 -15.59
N ILE A 265 3.10 -18.28 -16.79
CA ILE A 265 3.87 -18.82 -17.90
C ILE A 265 5.30 -18.29 -17.79
N GLU A 266 6.27 -19.17 -17.61
CA GLU A 266 7.66 -18.82 -17.30
C GLU A 266 8.35 -17.97 -18.37
N ASN A 267 8.04 -18.19 -19.64
CA ASN A 267 8.64 -17.45 -20.74
C ASN A 267 8.21 -15.97 -20.83
N THR A 268 7.20 -15.57 -20.04
CA THR A 268 6.62 -14.21 -20.04
C THR A 268 6.77 -13.50 -18.71
N ILE A 269 7.77 -13.86 -17.94
CA ILE A 269 7.97 -13.39 -16.54
C ILE A 269 8.10 -11.86 -16.45
N ILE A 270 8.68 -11.19 -17.44
CA ILE A 270 8.75 -9.73 -17.50
C ILE A 270 7.34 -9.09 -17.56
N LEU A 271 6.39 -9.77 -18.20
CA LEU A 271 5.02 -9.31 -18.30
C LEU A 271 4.25 -9.56 -16.99
N ASN A 272 4.31 -10.79 -16.48
CA ASN A 272 3.49 -11.27 -15.37
C ASN A 272 4.13 -11.10 -13.96
N GLY A 273 5.40 -10.69 -13.89
CA GLY A 273 6.13 -10.43 -12.65
C GLY A 273 6.63 -11.66 -11.89
N GLY A 274 6.29 -12.87 -12.36
CA GLY A 274 6.76 -14.10 -11.73
C GLY A 274 6.35 -14.25 -10.27
N ASN A 275 7.33 -14.49 -9.40
CA ASN A 275 7.11 -14.63 -7.96
C ASN A 275 6.72 -13.33 -7.24
N TYR A 276 6.90 -12.16 -7.88
CA TYR A 276 6.52 -10.86 -7.34
C TYR A 276 5.06 -10.48 -7.69
N GLY A 277 4.31 -11.39 -8.32
CA GLY A 277 2.95 -11.14 -8.75
C GLY A 277 2.86 -10.06 -9.83
N PHE A 278 1.67 -9.57 -10.08
CA PHE A 278 1.44 -8.56 -11.12
C PHE A 278 2.27 -7.29 -10.94
N GLU A 279 2.56 -6.90 -9.70
CA GLU A 279 3.39 -5.72 -9.41
C GLU A 279 4.86 -5.90 -9.78
N GLY A 280 5.34 -7.12 -10.02
CA GLY A 280 6.65 -7.40 -10.60
C GLY A 280 6.70 -7.27 -12.11
N GLY A 281 5.57 -7.03 -12.79
CA GLY A 281 5.43 -6.99 -14.22
C GLY A 281 5.44 -5.59 -14.85
N ILE A 282 5.80 -5.50 -16.14
CA ILE A 282 5.93 -4.24 -16.85
C ILE A 282 4.57 -3.54 -17.08
N PHE A 283 3.46 -4.28 -17.07
CA PHE A 283 2.15 -3.66 -17.24
C PHE A 283 1.80 -2.73 -16.08
N TYR A 284 2.19 -3.06 -14.84
CA TYR A 284 2.08 -2.14 -13.71
C TYR A 284 3.02 -0.94 -13.84
N THR A 285 4.23 -1.13 -14.38
CA THR A 285 5.16 -0.01 -14.66
C THR A 285 4.50 1.01 -15.58
N ILE A 286 3.93 0.54 -16.69
CA ILE A 286 3.26 1.40 -17.67
C ILE A 286 2.06 2.09 -17.03
N LEU A 287 1.23 1.36 -16.30
CA LEU A 287 0.03 1.89 -15.65
C LEU A 287 0.36 2.97 -14.62
N TYR A 288 1.32 2.72 -13.75
CA TYR A 288 1.77 3.70 -12.75
C TYR A 288 2.42 4.91 -13.39
N LEU A 289 3.24 4.72 -14.43
CA LEU A 289 3.88 5.82 -15.15
C LEU A 289 2.85 6.74 -15.81
N ILE A 290 1.87 6.17 -16.50
CA ILE A 290 0.75 6.94 -17.07
C ILE A 290 0.00 7.69 -15.97
N GLY A 291 -0.29 7.04 -14.85
CA GLY A 291 -0.94 7.68 -13.70
C GLY A 291 -0.15 8.85 -13.12
N VAL A 292 1.18 8.68 -12.95
CA VAL A 292 2.08 9.73 -12.46
C VAL A 292 2.10 10.91 -13.43
N LEU A 293 2.28 10.67 -14.72
CA LEU A 293 2.31 11.72 -15.75
C LEU A 293 0.97 12.47 -15.81
N PHE A 294 -0.15 11.75 -15.74
CA PHE A 294 -1.48 12.35 -15.69
C PHE A 294 -1.67 13.25 -14.46
N MET A 295 -1.25 12.78 -13.28
CA MET A 295 -1.35 13.58 -12.05
C MET A 295 -0.45 14.81 -12.08
N LEU A 296 0.77 14.69 -12.60
CA LEU A 296 1.68 15.84 -12.78
C LEU A 296 1.09 16.87 -13.74
N TYR A 297 0.52 16.44 -14.86
CA TYR A 297 -0.18 17.31 -15.81
C TYR A 297 -1.34 18.05 -15.11
N LYS A 298 -2.18 17.33 -14.39
CA LYS A 298 -3.34 17.89 -13.68
C LYS A 298 -2.95 18.91 -12.61
N ILE A 299 -1.91 18.63 -11.83
CA ILE A 299 -1.37 19.53 -10.81
C ILE A 299 -0.85 20.83 -11.46
N ASN A 300 -0.11 20.69 -12.56
CA ASN A 300 0.43 21.86 -13.26
C ASN A 300 -0.67 22.72 -13.87
N SER A 301 -1.69 22.12 -14.49
CA SER A 301 -2.82 22.87 -15.07
C SER A 301 -3.59 23.67 -14.02
N GLU A 302 -3.83 23.09 -12.82
CA GLU A 302 -4.53 23.82 -11.75
C GLU A 302 -3.71 25.00 -11.21
N LYS A 303 -2.39 24.86 -11.07
CA LYS A 303 -1.49 25.95 -10.66
C LYS A 303 -1.46 27.11 -11.67
N VAL A 304 -1.52 26.80 -12.96
CA VAL A 304 -1.59 27.83 -14.01
C VAL A 304 -2.90 28.62 -13.93
N VAL A 305 -4.03 27.94 -13.71
CA VAL A 305 -5.35 28.57 -13.54
C VAL A 305 -5.35 29.46 -12.31
N GLU A 306 -4.87 28.98 -11.15
CA GLU A 306 -4.80 29.80 -9.92
C GLU A 306 -3.90 31.03 -10.09
N ARG A 307 -2.80 30.92 -10.83
CA ARG A 307 -1.90 32.04 -11.12
C ARG A 307 -2.58 33.11 -11.99
N ASN A 308 -3.30 32.68 -13.00
CA ASN A 308 -4.02 33.59 -13.89
C ASN A 308 -5.17 34.33 -13.19
N ILE A 309 -5.87 33.66 -12.26
CA ILE A 309 -6.92 34.29 -11.45
C ILE A 309 -6.37 35.38 -10.50
N LYS A 310 -5.14 35.19 -9.99
CA LYS A 310 -4.49 36.17 -9.10
C LYS A 310 -3.91 37.40 -9.82
N LEU A 311 -3.76 37.33 -11.14
CA LEU A 311 -3.21 38.40 -11.97
C LEU A 311 -4.31 39.28 -12.59
N ASN A 312 -5.55 38.85 -12.58
CA ASN A 312 -6.76 39.60 -12.94
C ASN A 312 -7.48 40.09 -11.66
#